data_e9bc25bcd0c93afe63861cbe1cd715d4
#
_entry.id   e9bc25bcd0c93afe63861cbe1cd715d4
#
_cell.length_a   1.000
_cell.length_b   1.000
_cell.length_c   1.000
_cell.angle_alpha   90.00
_cell.angle_beta   90.00
_cell.angle_gamma   90.00
#
_symmetry.space_group_name_H-M   'P 1'
#
loop_
_entity.id
_entity.type
_entity.pdbx_description
1 polymer ?
#
loop_
_entity_poly.entity_id
_entity_poly.type
_entity_poly.pdbx_seq_one_letter_code
_entity_poly.pdbx_strand_id
1 'polypeptide(L)'
;SDLEHPEHHHHNEHGCCSHSSHEHCSSAGHSHGIENDEVGEALEYGISTFVYQRRKPFNMVEFDQFIARSYPKNVIRSKGLCYFSTERDMCYLFEQAGKQVSLTQAGQWYATMPQEEFDNFKKENPSIMNDWDDTYGDRMQKIVFIGQNMNRAAIEKLLDDCLESK
;
A
#
# COMPACT_ATOMS: atom_id res chain seq x y z
N SER A 1 -30.27 -4.70 56.05
CA SER A 1 -28.90 -5.24 55.97
C SER A 1 -28.30 -4.87 54.67
N ASP A 2 -27.43 -3.92 54.75
CA ASP A 2 -26.62 -3.37 53.69
C ASP A 2 -25.67 -4.38 53.11
N LEU A 3 -25.48 -4.38 51.80
CA LEU A 3 -24.29 -4.84 51.16
C LEU A 3 -24.03 -4.03 49.87
N GLU A 4 -22.93 -3.31 49.98
CA GLU A 4 -22.36 -2.39 48.99
C GLU A 4 -21.90 -3.10 47.74
N HIS A 5 -22.12 -2.44 46.59
CA HIS A 5 -21.49 -2.76 45.31
C HIS A 5 -20.16 -1.99 45.20
N PRO A 6 -19.09 -2.63 44.75
CA PRO A 6 -17.95 -1.87 44.24
C PRO A 6 -18.11 -1.66 42.73
N GLU A 7 -18.02 -0.38 42.38
CA GLU A 7 -18.00 0.08 40.99
C GLU A 7 -16.68 -0.27 40.30
N HIS A 8 -16.78 -0.94 39.18
CA HIS A 8 -15.66 -1.15 38.28
C HIS A 8 -15.57 0.00 37.28
N HIS A 9 -14.58 0.85 37.47
CA HIS A 9 -14.19 1.86 36.50
C HIS A 9 -13.47 1.20 35.32
N HIS A 10 -14.11 1.21 34.16
CA HIS A 10 -13.45 0.95 32.90
C HIS A 10 -12.79 2.24 32.40
N HIS A 11 -11.49 2.29 32.46
CA HIS A 11 -10.71 3.29 31.76
C HIS A 11 -10.58 2.92 30.29
N ASN A 12 -11.27 3.66 29.45
CA ASN A 12 -11.10 3.67 28.01
C ASN A 12 -10.02 4.70 27.68
N GLU A 13 -8.81 4.25 27.43
CA GLU A 13 -7.75 5.14 26.93
C GLU A 13 -7.75 5.10 25.40
N HIS A 14 -8.43 6.06 24.80
CA HIS A 14 -8.24 6.41 23.41
C HIS A 14 -7.12 7.45 23.32
N GLY A 15 -5.91 6.98 23.05
CA GLY A 15 -4.78 7.84 22.76
C GLY A 15 -4.76 8.25 21.30
N CYS A 16 -5.45 9.33 20.96
CA CYS A 16 -5.21 10.06 19.71
C CYS A 16 -4.01 11.00 19.93
N CYS A 17 -2.88 10.68 19.34
CA CYS A 17 -1.75 11.60 19.31
C CYS A 17 -1.85 12.53 18.09
N SER A 18 -2.51 13.65 18.28
CA SER A 18 -2.32 14.84 17.44
C SER A 18 -1.40 15.80 18.20
N HIS A 19 -0.17 15.97 17.74
CA HIS A 19 0.67 17.06 18.18
C HIS A 19 1.20 17.83 16.99
N SER A 20 0.53 18.94 16.74
CA SER A 20 1.11 20.09 16.06
C SER A 20 1.72 21.00 17.12
N SER A 21 2.99 21.24 17.05
CA SER A 21 3.58 22.44 17.65
C SER A 21 4.80 22.84 16.83
N HIS A 22 4.65 23.99 16.22
CA HIS A 22 5.72 24.76 15.61
C HIS A 22 6.64 25.29 16.71
N GLU A 23 7.93 24.99 16.61
CA GLU A 23 8.96 25.86 17.14
C GLU A 23 10.12 25.97 16.18
N HIS A 24 10.35 27.22 15.76
CA HIS A 24 11.53 27.66 15.06
C HIS A 24 12.76 27.52 15.96
N CYS A 25 13.76 26.77 15.51
CA CYS A 25 15.13 26.99 15.90
C CYS A 25 16.01 26.96 14.69
N SER A 26 16.42 28.14 14.27
CA SER A 26 17.53 28.36 13.37
C SER A 26 18.83 28.13 14.13
N SER A 27 19.60 27.15 13.76
CA SER A 27 21.00 27.04 14.11
C SER A 27 21.75 26.25 13.04
N ALA A 28 22.82 26.84 12.58
CA ALA A 28 23.66 26.49 11.47
C ALA A 28 24.35 25.11 11.58
N GLY A 29 24.43 24.42 10.43
CA GLY A 29 25.60 23.69 9.99
C GLY A 29 26.00 22.45 10.79
N HIS A 30 25.64 21.31 10.22
CA HIS A 30 26.58 20.24 9.91
C HIS A 30 25.83 19.18 9.10
N SER A 31 25.98 19.27 7.81
CA SER A 31 25.55 18.19 6.90
C SER A 31 26.51 17.02 7.09
N HIS A 32 26.11 16.03 7.87
CA HIS A 32 26.67 14.70 7.78
C HIS A 32 25.79 13.91 6.80
N GLY A 33 26.34 13.68 5.64
CA GLY A 33 25.75 12.84 4.61
C GLY A 33 25.65 11.39 5.07
N ILE A 34 24.52 11.05 5.69
CA ILE A 34 24.19 9.66 6.07
C ILE A 34 23.32 8.99 4.99
N GLU A 35 22.84 9.77 4.01
CA GLU A 35 21.93 9.24 2.97
C GLU A 35 22.63 8.45 1.84
N ASN A 36 23.95 8.53 1.71
CA ASN A 36 24.67 7.86 0.62
C ASN A 36 25.14 6.44 0.94
N ASP A 37 25.31 6.09 2.22
CA ASP A 37 25.89 4.80 2.57
C ASP A 37 24.88 3.65 2.49
N GLU A 38 23.62 3.87 2.89
CA GLU A 38 22.58 2.84 2.79
C GLU A 38 22.20 2.52 1.35
N VAL A 39 22.13 3.55 0.49
CA VAL A 39 21.88 3.36 -0.94
C VAL A 39 23.07 2.68 -1.61
N GLY A 40 24.29 3.03 -1.18
CA GLY A 40 25.51 2.41 -1.69
C GLY A 40 25.61 0.93 -1.34
N GLU A 41 25.32 0.56 -0.10
CA GLU A 41 25.32 -0.85 0.34
C GLU A 41 24.22 -1.67 -0.37
N ALA A 42 23.01 -1.14 -0.50
CA ALA A 42 21.94 -1.81 -1.23
C ALA A 42 22.30 -2.09 -2.69
N LEU A 43 22.95 -1.15 -3.36
CA LEU A 43 23.46 -1.32 -4.73
C LEU A 43 24.62 -2.30 -4.80
N GLU A 44 25.51 -2.31 -3.81
CA GLU A 44 26.65 -3.23 -3.73
C GLU A 44 26.19 -4.69 -3.64
N TYR A 45 25.12 -4.97 -2.87
CA TYR A 45 24.55 -6.31 -2.76
C TYR A 45 23.53 -6.64 -3.85
N GLY A 46 23.35 -5.76 -4.83
CA GLY A 46 22.38 -5.95 -5.91
C GLY A 46 20.92 -5.87 -5.47
N ILE A 47 20.66 -5.30 -4.29
CA ILE A 47 19.30 -5.08 -3.78
C ILE A 47 18.73 -3.83 -4.44
N SER A 48 17.52 -3.97 -4.98
CA SER A 48 16.81 -2.88 -5.63
C SER A 48 15.32 -2.90 -5.29
N THR A 49 14.66 -1.82 -5.60
CA THR A 49 13.21 -1.69 -5.45
C THR A 49 12.60 -1.12 -6.72
N PHE A 50 11.37 -1.49 -7.01
CA PHE A 50 10.55 -0.82 -8.00
C PHE A 50 9.07 -0.89 -7.62
N VAL A 51 8.28 0.00 -8.21
CA VAL A 51 6.84 0.03 -8.03
C VAL A 51 6.17 -0.43 -9.32
N TYR A 52 5.36 -1.48 -9.20
CA TYR A 52 4.45 -1.90 -10.25
C TYR A 52 3.14 -1.13 -10.10
N GLN A 53 2.74 -0.41 -11.14
CA GLN A 53 1.53 0.40 -11.12
C GLN A 53 0.75 0.23 -12.43
N ARG A 54 -0.50 -0.21 -12.30
CA ARG A 54 -1.44 -0.38 -13.42
C ARG A 54 -2.86 -0.03 -12.96
N ARG A 55 -3.71 0.37 -13.89
CA ARG A 55 -5.11 0.73 -13.59
C ARG A 55 -6.08 -0.43 -13.74
N LYS A 56 -5.85 -1.32 -14.67
CA LYS A 56 -6.73 -2.47 -14.91
C LYS A 56 -6.75 -3.43 -13.72
N PRO A 57 -7.92 -4.04 -13.44
CA PRO A 57 -8.00 -5.07 -12.41
C PRO A 57 -7.25 -6.34 -12.81
N PHE A 58 -6.80 -7.09 -11.80
CA PHE A 58 -6.31 -8.43 -12.01
C PHE A 58 -7.46 -9.43 -12.21
N ASN A 59 -7.20 -10.46 -13.02
CA ASN A 59 -7.97 -11.68 -12.98
C ASN A 59 -7.54 -12.50 -11.75
N MET A 60 -8.49 -12.85 -10.88
CA MET A 60 -8.21 -13.55 -9.63
C MET A 60 -7.49 -14.88 -9.83
N VAL A 61 -7.92 -15.65 -10.84
CA VAL A 61 -7.36 -16.97 -11.13
C VAL A 61 -5.93 -16.87 -11.65
N GLU A 62 -5.69 -15.94 -12.56
CA GLU A 62 -4.35 -15.71 -13.13
C GLU A 62 -3.38 -15.20 -12.05
N PHE A 63 -3.83 -14.31 -11.20
CA PHE A 63 -3.02 -13.78 -10.08
C PHE A 63 -2.69 -14.87 -9.05
N ASP A 64 -3.66 -15.72 -8.71
CA ASP A 64 -3.44 -16.86 -7.81
C ASP A 64 -2.43 -17.86 -8.40
N GLN A 65 -2.53 -18.15 -9.67
CA GLN A 65 -1.56 -19.01 -10.38
C GLN A 65 -0.16 -18.38 -10.42
N PHE A 66 -0.08 -17.08 -10.63
CA PHE A 66 1.19 -16.35 -10.60
C PHE A 66 1.87 -16.51 -9.24
N ILE A 67 1.12 -16.29 -8.14
CA ILE A 67 1.65 -16.42 -6.79
C ILE A 67 2.09 -17.87 -6.50
N ALA A 68 1.27 -18.83 -6.91
CA ALA A 68 1.53 -20.24 -6.59
C ALA A 68 2.67 -20.87 -7.40
N ARG A 69 2.86 -20.45 -8.65
CA ARG A 69 3.73 -21.14 -9.60
C ARG A 69 4.85 -20.32 -10.21
N SER A 70 4.63 -19.02 -10.37
CA SER A 70 5.50 -18.16 -11.17
C SER A 70 6.09 -17.00 -10.37
N TYR A 71 5.92 -17.00 -9.06
CA TYR A 71 6.44 -15.91 -8.23
C TYR A 71 7.96 -15.82 -8.34
N PRO A 72 8.53 -14.64 -8.64
CA PRO A 72 9.97 -14.50 -8.87
C PRO A 72 10.76 -14.79 -7.60
N LYS A 73 11.73 -15.70 -7.72
CA LYS A 73 12.59 -16.13 -6.60
C LYS A 73 13.48 -15.01 -6.06
N ASN A 74 13.77 -14.02 -6.89
CA ASN A 74 14.64 -12.90 -6.56
C ASN A 74 13.93 -11.82 -5.73
N VAL A 75 12.60 -11.88 -5.61
CA VAL A 75 11.83 -10.97 -4.77
C VAL A 75 11.91 -11.43 -3.32
N ILE A 76 12.46 -10.55 -2.48
CA ILE A 76 12.60 -10.80 -1.04
C ILE A 76 11.28 -10.41 -0.34
N ARG A 77 10.71 -9.27 -0.72
CA ARG A 77 9.50 -8.73 -0.14
C ARG A 77 8.70 -7.92 -1.16
N SER A 78 7.40 -8.01 -1.06
CA SER A 78 6.50 -7.15 -1.82
C SER A 78 5.28 -6.78 -0.99
N LYS A 79 4.78 -5.57 -1.20
CA LYS A 79 3.62 -5.04 -0.51
C LYS A 79 2.93 -3.98 -1.35
N GLY A 80 1.62 -3.99 -1.34
CA GLY A 80 0.87 -2.95 -2.01
C GLY A 80 -0.62 -3.23 -2.12
N LEU A 81 -1.30 -2.30 -2.77
CA LEU A 81 -2.72 -2.38 -3.01
C LEU A 81 -3.00 -3.05 -4.36
N CYS A 82 -4.04 -3.86 -4.39
CA CYS A 82 -4.53 -4.48 -5.60
C CYS A 82 -6.05 -4.63 -5.57
N TYR A 83 -6.63 -4.90 -6.72
CA TYR A 83 -8.04 -5.20 -6.85
C TYR A 83 -8.28 -6.16 -8.03
N PHE A 84 -9.43 -6.78 -8.05
CA PHE A 84 -9.77 -7.86 -8.95
C PHE A 84 -11.02 -7.55 -9.78
N SER A 85 -11.09 -8.12 -10.96
CA SER A 85 -12.20 -7.91 -11.89
C SER A 85 -13.56 -8.37 -11.36
N THR A 86 -13.57 -9.37 -10.49
CA THR A 86 -14.77 -9.91 -9.86
C THR A 86 -15.31 -9.05 -8.71
N GLU A 87 -14.45 -8.24 -8.10
CA GLU A 87 -14.77 -7.39 -6.95
C GLU A 87 -14.12 -6.00 -7.08
N ARG A 88 -14.50 -5.27 -8.11
CA ARG A 88 -13.86 -4.00 -8.48
C ARG A 88 -13.95 -2.91 -7.40
N ASP A 89 -14.92 -3.01 -6.50
CA ASP A 89 -15.14 -2.03 -5.44
C ASP A 89 -14.29 -2.28 -4.21
N MET A 90 -13.72 -3.48 -4.07
CA MET A 90 -12.90 -3.87 -2.95
C MET A 90 -11.41 -3.65 -3.22
N CYS A 91 -10.75 -2.97 -2.29
CA CYS A 91 -9.31 -2.83 -2.24
C CYS A 91 -8.71 -3.93 -1.37
N TYR A 92 -7.69 -4.60 -1.88
CA TYR A 92 -6.93 -5.61 -1.14
C TYR A 92 -5.52 -5.13 -0.86
N LEU A 93 -5.03 -5.44 0.33
CA LEU A 93 -3.62 -5.32 0.67
C LEU A 93 -2.94 -6.65 0.41
N PHE A 94 -2.02 -6.64 -0.53
CA PHE A 94 -1.15 -7.77 -0.84
C PHE A 94 0.18 -7.62 -0.10
N GLU A 95 0.61 -8.67 0.58
CA GLU A 95 1.89 -8.72 1.27
C GLU A 95 2.57 -10.06 1.01
N GLN A 96 3.86 -10.01 0.70
CA GLN A 96 4.68 -11.20 0.56
C GLN A 96 6.03 -10.96 1.25
N ALA A 97 6.46 -11.94 2.03
CA ALA A 97 7.77 -12.00 2.67
C ALA A 97 8.29 -13.44 2.58
N GLY A 98 9.33 -13.65 1.77
CA GLY A 98 9.82 -14.99 1.48
C GLY A 98 8.73 -15.86 0.82
N LYS A 99 8.40 -16.97 1.44
CA LYS A 99 7.35 -17.89 0.96
C LYS A 99 5.95 -17.57 1.52
N GLN A 100 5.86 -16.63 2.44
CA GLN A 100 4.59 -16.24 3.04
C GLN A 100 3.91 -15.18 2.19
N VAL A 101 2.65 -15.40 1.89
CA VAL A 101 1.79 -14.49 1.13
C VAL A 101 0.50 -14.27 1.89
N SER A 102 0.07 -13.04 1.99
CA SER A 102 -1.25 -12.68 2.52
C SER A 102 -1.98 -11.70 1.62
N LEU A 103 -3.28 -11.84 1.57
CA LEU A 103 -4.19 -10.96 0.86
C LEU A 103 -5.33 -10.60 1.80
N THR A 104 -5.41 -9.34 2.20
CA THR A 104 -6.37 -8.86 3.19
C THR A 104 -7.25 -7.78 2.60
N GLN A 105 -8.53 -7.77 2.93
CA GLN A 105 -9.41 -6.67 2.55
C GLN A 105 -8.99 -5.39 3.28
N ALA A 106 -8.72 -4.33 2.52
CA ALA A 106 -8.30 -3.03 3.04
C ALA A 106 -9.43 -1.98 3.04
N GLY A 107 -10.60 -2.34 2.53
CA GLY A 107 -11.76 -1.46 2.42
C GLY A 107 -12.20 -1.24 0.98
N GLN A 108 -13.06 -0.26 0.78
CA GLN A 108 -13.54 0.11 -0.54
C GLN A 108 -12.76 1.30 -1.11
N TRP A 109 -12.68 1.36 -2.43
CA TRP A 109 -12.09 2.50 -3.12
C TRP A 109 -12.95 3.76 -2.96
N TYR A 110 -12.33 4.94 -2.95
CA TYR A 110 -13.06 6.20 -2.89
C TYR A 110 -13.99 6.40 -4.09
N ALA A 111 -13.67 5.80 -5.23
CA ALA A 111 -14.53 5.82 -6.43
C ALA A 111 -15.89 5.16 -6.23
N THR A 112 -16.07 4.36 -5.18
CA THR A 112 -17.36 3.74 -4.82
C THR A 112 -18.25 4.62 -3.96
N MET A 113 -17.70 5.74 -3.48
CA MET A 113 -18.40 6.67 -2.60
C MET A 113 -19.56 7.35 -3.35
N PRO A 114 -20.74 7.54 -2.70
CA PRO A 114 -21.82 8.33 -3.29
C PRO A 114 -21.35 9.73 -3.68
N GLN A 115 -21.91 10.28 -4.77
CA GLN A 115 -21.44 11.53 -5.35
C GLN A 115 -21.41 12.70 -4.36
N GLU A 116 -22.45 12.83 -3.53
CA GLU A 116 -22.54 13.91 -2.53
C GLU A 116 -21.44 13.80 -1.47
N GLU A 117 -21.19 12.58 -1.00
CA GLU A 117 -20.13 12.31 -0.02
C GLU A 117 -18.76 12.54 -0.64
N PHE A 118 -18.58 12.12 -1.87
CA PHE A 118 -17.32 12.32 -2.59
C PHE A 118 -17.02 13.80 -2.84
N ASP A 119 -18.00 14.59 -3.19
CA ASP A 119 -17.84 16.04 -3.40
C ASP A 119 -17.39 16.75 -2.11
N ASN A 120 -17.93 16.36 -0.96
CA ASN A 120 -17.48 16.86 0.33
C ASN A 120 -16.08 16.37 0.70
N PHE A 121 -15.82 15.09 0.50
CA PHE A 121 -14.51 14.48 0.75
C PHE A 121 -13.41 15.13 -0.11
N LYS A 122 -13.69 15.40 -1.38
CA LYS A 122 -12.76 16.07 -2.30
C LYS A 122 -12.43 17.49 -1.88
N LYS A 123 -13.38 18.22 -1.29
CA LYS A 123 -13.15 19.57 -0.75
C LYS A 123 -12.19 19.55 0.44
N GLU A 124 -12.33 18.55 1.30
CA GLU A 124 -11.48 18.37 2.48
C GLU A 124 -10.11 17.76 2.12
N ASN A 125 -10.06 16.96 1.07
CA ASN A 125 -8.86 16.24 0.62
C ASN A 125 -8.60 16.46 -0.87
N PRO A 126 -8.21 17.67 -1.29
CA PRO A 126 -8.04 17.97 -2.73
C PRO A 126 -6.94 17.16 -3.40
N SER A 127 -5.97 16.65 -2.65
CA SER A 127 -4.87 15.83 -3.15
C SER A 127 -5.31 14.48 -3.75
N ILE A 128 -6.52 14.01 -3.44
CA ILE A 128 -7.03 12.75 -3.99
C ILE A 128 -7.18 12.82 -5.52
N MET A 129 -7.37 14.01 -6.06
CA MET A 129 -7.51 14.20 -7.51
C MET A 129 -6.19 14.13 -8.27
N ASN A 130 -5.05 14.16 -7.57
CA ASN A 130 -3.72 14.10 -8.21
C ASN A 130 -3.49 12.77 -8.95
N ASP A 131 -3.96 11.67 -8.38
CA ASP A 131 -3.83 10.32 -8.94
C ASP A 131 -5.17 9.75 -9.41
N TRP A 132 -6.15 10.61 -9.64
CA TRP A 132 -7.47 10.19 -10.09
C TRP A 132 -7.51 9.93 -11.59
N ASP A 133 -8.05 8.78 -11.96
CA ASP A 133 -8.28 8.38 -13.36
C ASP A 133 -9.76 8.51 -13.71
N ASP A 134 -10.08 9.04 -14.89
CA ASP A 134 -11.46 9.26 -15.32
C ASP A 134 -12.26 7.95 -15.47
N THR A 135 -11.60 6.86 -15.79
CA THR A 135 -12.22 5.55 -15.97
C THR A 135 -12.25 4.72 -14.69
N TYR A 136 -11.14 4.74 -13.94
CA TYR A 136 -10.93 3.84 -12.80
C TYR A 136 -11.08 4.54 -11.44
N GLY A 137 -11.07 5.87 -11.41
CA GLY A 137 -11.03 6.61 -10.15
C GLY A 137 -9.69 6.46 -9.45
N ASP A 138 -9.70 6.10 -8.19
CA ASP A 138 -8.51 5.77 -7.41
C ASP A 138 -8.12 4.28 -7.47
N ARG A 139 -8.91 3.45 -8.15
CA ARG A 139 -8.60 2.03 -8.33
C ARG A 139 -7.29 1.85 -9.07
N MET A 140 -6.41 1.06 -8.50
CA MET A 140 -5.13 0.72 -9.14
C MET A 140 -4.49 -0.52 -8.52
N GLN A 141 -3.61 -1.13 -9.29
CA GLN A 141 -2.57 -2.01 -8.78
C GLN A 141 -1.36 -1.15 -8.45
N LYS A 142 -0.92 -1.16 -7.22
CA LYS A 142 0.29 -0.43 -6.80
C LYS A 142 1.04 -1.28 -5.79
N ILE A 143 2.02 -2.02 -6.27
CA ILE A 143 2.77 -2.99 -5.48
C ILE A 143 4.26 -2.63 -5.55
N VAL A 144 4.88 -2.49 -4.40
CA VAL A 144 6.33 -2.28 -4.27
C VAL A 144 7.01 -3.64 -4.18
N PHE A 145 8.04 -3.84 -4.99
CA PHE A 145 8.90 -5.02 -4.98
C PHE A 145 10.29 -4.67 -4.49
N ILE A 146 10.80 -5.45 -3.57
CA ILE A 146 12.16 -5.38 -3.06
C ILE A 146 12.82 -6.74 -3.28
N GLY A 147 13.98 -6.76 -3.91
CA GLY A 147 14.66 -8.00 -4.21
C GLY A 147 16.10 -7.82 -4.64
N GLN A 148 16.75 -8.94 -4.93
CA GLN A 148 18.12 -9.00 -5.34
C GLN A 148 18.22 -9.44 -6.80
N ASN A 149 18.92 -8.65 -7.63
CA ASN A 149 19.09 -8.93 -9.05
C ASN A 149 17.75 -9.19 -9.79
N MET A 150 16.75 -8.41 -9.47
CA MET A 150 15.43 -8.54 -10.09
C MET A 150 15.46 -8.13 -11.57
N ASN A 151 14.76 -8.89 -12.40
CA ASN A 151 14.43 -8.47 -13.75
C ASN A 151 13.06 -7.79 -13.75
N ARG A 152 13.06 -6.47 -13.63
CA ARG A 152 11.84 -5.66 -13.58
C ARG A 152 10.92 -5.93 -14.77
N ALA A 153 11.46 -5.92 -15.98
CA ALA A 153 10.67 -6.13 -17.20
C ALA A 153 9.98 -7.50 -17.22
N ALA A 154 10.66 -8.55 -16.76
CA ALA A 154 10.09 -9.89 -16.68
C ALA A 154 8.99 -9.97 -15.60
N ILE A 155 9.18 -9.35 -14.46
CA ILE A 155 8.18 -9.31 -13.37
C ILE A 155 6.95 -8.52 -13.81
N GLU A 156 7.14 -7.36 -14.42
CA GLU A 156 6.04 -6.55 -14.96
C GLU A 156 5.24 -7.32 -16.02
N LYS A 157 5.91 -8.06 -16.88
CA LYS A 157 5.25 -8.89 -17.89
C LYS A 157 4.39 -10.00 -17.27
N LEU A 158 4.92 -10.69 -16.27
CA LEU A 158 4.16 -11.74 -15.56
C LEU A 158 2.91 -11.16 -14.89
N LEU A 159 3.00 -9.99 -14.29
CA LEU A 159 1.86 -9.31 -13.67
C LEU A 159 0.89 -8.73 -14.72
N ASP A 160 1.39 -8.20 -15.82
CA ASP A 160 0.55 -7.70 -16.91
C ASP A 160 -0.27 -8.83 -17.53
N ASP A 161 0.27 -10.04 -17.61
CA ASP A 161 -0.45 -11.24 -18.07
C ASP A 161 -1.59 -11.64 -17.10
N CYS A 162 -1.55 -11.19 -15.84
CA CYS A 162 -2.62 -11.38 -14.86
C CYS A 162 -3.73 -10.32 -14.96
N LEU A 163 -3.52 -9.24 -15.69
CA LEU A 163 -4.53 -8.20 -15.86
C LEU A 163 -5.70 -8.71 -16.68
N GLU A 164 -6.89 -8.20 -16.39
CA GLU A 164 -8.10 -8.53 -17.12
C GLU A 164 -7.91 -8.28 -18.62
N SER A 165 -8.19 -9.30 -19.43
CA SER A 165 -8.30 -9.17 -20.87
C SER A 165 -9.58 -8.39 -21.22
N LYS A 166 -9.53 -7.57 -22.26
CA LYS A 166 -10.70 -6.81 -22.70
C LYS A 166 -11.81 -7.74 -23.18
#